data_3a2a7121ac8bc986a78dc78caeead87f
#
_entry.id   3a2a7121ac8bc986a78dc78caeead87f
#
_cell.length_a   1.000
_cell.length_b   1.000
_cell.length_c   1.000
_cell.angle_alpha   90.00
_cell.angle_beta   90.00
_cell.angle_gamma   90.00
#
_symmetry.space_group_name_H-M   'P 1'
#
loop_
_entity.id
_entity.type
_entity.pdbx_description
1 polymer ?
#
loop_
_entity_poly.entity_id
_entity_poly.type
_entity_poly.pdbx_seq_one_letter_code
_entity_poly.pdbx_strand_id
1 'polypeptide(L)'
;QGELELYDPETGEVLNPADFTDKDGNPLVLSPATVANYLNNPKNKALRGKLHMSQWDFNNAYRPYHLRSIGEYSLSKVSLDDRDLPRPMKDGNRVKAYYAYDVVSGAVVGYAYNRYKTTELFLDCMRNMFQTLDRNGMYIPAELEVEHHLVSDFADGLMQAGTVLHQ
;
A
#
# COMPACT_ATOMS: atom_id res chain seq x y z
N GLN A 1 46.88 4.32 -8.39
CA GLN A 1 45.66 4.22 -9.21
C GLN A 1 45.14 2.79 -9.06
N GLY A 2 44.18 2.57 -8.18
CA GLY A 2 43.52 1.30 -8.06
C GLY A 2 42.63 1.09 -9.27
N GLU A 3 42.81 -0.02 -9.97
CA GLU A 3 41.87 -0.49 -10.97
C GLU A 3 40.55 -0.76 -10.27
N LEU A 4 39.49 -0.10 -10.72
CA LEU A 4 38.12 -0.36 -10.28
C LEU A 4 37.70 -1.70 -10.91
N GLU A 5 37.60 -2.73 -10.07
CA GLU A 5 36.96 -3.96 -10.49
C GLU A 5 35.46 -3.71 -10.61
N LEU A 6 34.93 -3.96 -11.80
CA LEU A 6 33.48 -3.91 -12.07
C LEU A 6 32.90 -5.30 -11.93
N TYR A 7 31.83 -5.47 -11.19
CA TYR A 7 31.11 -6.75 -11.11
C TYR A 7 29.65 -6.59 -11.51
N ASP A 8 29.11 -7.69 -12.00
CA ASP A 8 27.69 -7.82 -12.22
C ASP A 8 26.96 -7.79 -10.84
N PRO A 9 26.04 -6.85 -10.62
CA PRO A 9 25.35 -6.74 -9.34
C PRO A 9 24.38 -7.90 -9.03
N GLU A 10 24.01 -8.70 -10.04
CA GLU A 10 23.08 -9.83 -9.88
C GLU A 10 23.86 -11.13 -9.62
N THR A 11 24.97 -11.35 -10.30
CA THR A 11 25.74 -12.59 -10.20
C THR A 11 26.95 -12.48 -9.27
N GLY A 12 27.45 -11.26 -9.03
CA GLY A 12 28.68 -11.00 -8.29
C GLY A 12 29.95 -11.37 -9.08
N GLU A 13 29.85 -11.70 -10.36
CA GLU A 13 31.00 -12.01 -11.21
C GLU A 13 31.75 -10.74 -11.57
N VAL A 14 33.09 -10.83 -11.54
CA VAL A 14 33.94 -9.73 -12.00
C VAL A 14 33.87 -9.63 -13.52
N LEU A 15 33.46 -8.46 -14.02
CA LEU A 15 33.34 -8.21 -15.43
C LEU A 15 34.73 -8.10 -16.06
N ASN A 16 34.97 -8.86 -17.13
CA ASN A 16 36.23 -8.82 -17.84
C ASN A 16 36.33 -7.56 -18.69
N PRO A 17 37.33 -6.68 -18.50
CA PRO A 17 37.50 -5.48 -19.33
C PRO A 17 37.60 -5.76 -20.84
N ALA A 18 38.05 -6.97 -21.23
CA ALA A 18 38.14 -7.36 -22.64
C ALA A 18 36.77 -7.48 -23.32
N ASP A 19 35.69 -7.71 -22.55
CA ASP A 19 34.34 -7.80 -23.10
C ASP A 19 33.77 -6.42 -23.50
N PHE A 20 34.45 -5.35 -23.11
CA PHE A 20 34.07 -3.97 -23.38
C PHE A 20 35.04 -3.30 -24.37
N THR A 21 35.56 -4.03 -25.33
CA THR A 21 36.41 -3.54 -26.39
C THR A 21 35.67 -3.55 -27.73
N ASP A 22 36.05 -2.62 -28.64
CA ASP A 22 35.58 -2.65 -29.99
C ASP A 22 36.28 -3.77 -30.81
N LYS A 23 35.94 -3.87 -32.11
CA LYS A 23 36.56 -4.86 -33.02
C LYS A 23 38.07 -4.68 -33.24
N ASP A 24 38.57 -3.51 -32.93
CA ASP A 24 39.99 -3.14 -33.07
C ASP A 24 40.76 -3.26 -31.74
N GLY A 25 40.10 -3.73 -30.70
CA GLY A 25 40.67 -3.96 -29.35
C GLY A 25 40.76 -2.69 -28.48
N ASN A 26 40.15 -1.56 -28.92
CA ASN A 26 40.12 -0.37 -28.09
C ASN A 26 38.98 -0.41 -27.09
N PRO A 27 39.15 0.15 -25.87
CA PRO A 27 38.08 0.20 -24.87
C PRO A 27 36.84 0.94 -25.42
N LEU A 28 35.67 0.35 -25.26
CA LEU A 28 34.39 0.98 -25.55
C LEU A 28 34.13 2.10 -24.53
N VAL A 29 34.58 3.30 -24.83
CA VAL A 29 34.37 4.48 -23.98
C VAL A 29 33.04 5.13 -24.34
N LEU A 30 32.07 5.02 -23.46
CA LEU A 30 30.80 5.75 -23.60
C LEU A 30 31.03 7.24 -23.37
N SER A 31 30.45 8.08 -24.22
CA SER A 31 30.51 9.52 -24.01
C SER A 31 29.79 9.91 -22.72
N PRO A 32 30.24 10.97 -22.00
CA PRO A 32 29.53 11.46 -20.82
C PRO A 32 28.04 11.75 -21.07
N ALA A 33 27.72 12.24 -22.28
CA ALA A 33 26.35 12.49 -22.69
C ALA A 33 25.53 11.20 -22.81
N THR A 34 26.09 10.12 -23.35
CA THR A 34 25.43 8.81 -23.42
C THR A 34 25.15 8.26 -22.04
N VAL A 35 26.13 8.32 -21.12
CA VAL A 35 25.98 7.90 -19.74
C VAL A 35 24.90 8.72 -19.03
N ALA A 36 24.93 10.06 -19.18
CA ALA A 36 23.92 10.94 -18.60
C ALA A 36 22.51 10.64 -19.13
N ASN A 37 22.37 10.41 -20.43
CA ASN A 37 21.09 10.04 -21.04
C ASN A 37 20.56 8.70 -20.51
N TYR A 38 21.43 7.71 -20.36
CA TYR A 38 21.07 6.42 -19.80
C TYR A 38 20.62 6.54 -18.33
N LEU A 39 21.39 7.26 -17.52
CA LEU A 39 21.07 7.47 -16.09
C LEU A 39 19.80 8.32 -15.88
N ASN A 40 19.51 9.25 -16.78
CA ASN A 40 18.33 10.11 -16.70
C ASN A 40 17.09 9.51 -17.38
N ASN A 41 17.21 8.37 -18.04
CA ASN A 41 16.05 7.66 -18.57
C ASN A 41 15.06 7.36 -17.42
N PRO A 42 13.74 7.63 -17.58
CA PRO A 42 12.75 7.40 -16.54
C PRO A 42 12.78 5.99 -15.94
N LYS A 43 13.06 4.97 -16.76
CA LYS A 43 13.19 3.57 -16.30
C LYS A 43 14.39 3.37 -15.37
N ASN A 44 15.51 4.02 -15.65
CA ASN A 44 16.76 3.88 -14.88
C ASN A 44 16.80 4.85 -13.70
N LYS A 45 16.05 5.95 -13.78
CA LYS A 45 16.00 6.98 -12.73
C LYS A 45 15.47 6.42 -11.40
N ALA A 46 14.47 5.56 -11.46
CA ALA A 46 13.94 4.90 -10.26
C ALA A 46 14.95 3.95 -9.62
N LEU A 47 15.67 3.16 -10.45
CA LEU A 47 16.71 2.26 -9.98
C LEU A 47 17.85 3.02 -9.31
N ARG A 48 18.33 4.09 -9.96
CA ARG A 48 19.33 4.99 -9.41
C ARG A 48 18.88 5.62 -8.09
N GLY A 49 17.63 6.07 -8.02
CA GLY A 49 17.06 6.60 -6.77
C GLY A 49 17.11 5.58 -5.65
N LYS A 50 16.77 4.32 -5.92
CA LYS A 50 16.85 3.23 -4.94
C LYS A 50 18.26 2.99 -4.39
N LEU A 51 19.30 3.18 -5.21
CA LEU A 51 20.70 2.96 -4.83
C LEU A 51 21.32 4.14 -4.04
N HIS A 52 20.85 5.37 -4.27
CA HIS A 52 21.50 6.59 -3.77
C HIS A 52 20.65 7.40 -2.79
N MET A 53 19.39 7.04 -2.59
CA MET A 53 18.49 7.72 -1.66
C MET A 53 18.27 6.89 -0.41
N SER A 54 17.90 7.55 0.70
CA SER A 54 17.34 6.84 1.83
C SER A 54 16.05 6.13 1.43
N GLN A 55 15.69 5.05 2.13
CA GLN A 55 14.43 4.33 1.86
C GLN A 55 13.21 5.27 1.97
N TRP A 56 13.25 6.22 2.89
CA TRP A 56 12.18 7.21 3.07
C TRP A 56 12.08 8.17 1.88
N ASP A 57 13.20 8.75 1.43
CA ASP A 57 13.23 9.65 0.27
C ASP A 57 12.83 8.94 -1.01
N PHE A 58 13.30 7.70 -1.20
CA PHE A 58 12.93 6.87 -2.35
C PHE A 58 11.42 6.60 -2.37
N ASN A 59 10.85 6.21 -1.24
CA ASN A 59 9.40 5.96 -1.15
C ASN A 59 8.61 7.24 -1.46
N ASN A 60 9.03 8.39 -0.95
CA ASN A 60 8.36 9.66 -1.23
C ASN A 60 8.45 10.09 -2.70
N ALA A 61 9.58 9.81 -3.37
CA ALA A 61 9.81 10.25 -4.75
C ALA A 61 9.21 9.30 -5.81
N TYR A 62 9.20 8.00 -5.55
CA TYR A 62 8.92 6.96 -6.56
C TYR A 62 7.78 6.01 -6.20
N ARG A 63 7.32 5.97 -4.96
CA ARG A 63 6.19 5.13 -4.61
C ARG A 63 4.93 5.70 -5.25
N PRO A 64 4.19 4.90 -6.04
CA PRO A 64 2.93 5.36 -6.59
C PRO A 64 1.98 5.68 -5.43
N TYR A 65 1.49 6.91 -5.40
CA TYR A 65 0.39 7.28 -4.54
C TYR A 65 -0.89 6.78 -5.19
N HIS A 66 -1.62 5.94 -4.52
CA HIS A 66 -3.00 5.70 -4.88
C HIS A 66 -3.77 6.99 -4.57
N LEU A 67 -4.18 7.69 -5.60
CA LEU A 67 -5.18 8.74 -5.47
C LEU A 67 -6.46 8.02 -5.07
N ARG A 68 -6.80 8.08 -3.79
CA ARG A 68 -8.13 7.64 -3.35
C ARG A 68 -9.13 8.59 -3.96
N SER A 69 -10.00 8.09 -4.84
CA SER A 69 -11.17 8.84 -5.26
C SER A 69 -12.07 8.98 -4.04
N ILE A 70 -12.20 10.20 -3.55
CA ILE A 70 -13.22 10.51 -2.54
C ILE A 70 -14.55 10.45 -3.29
N GLY A 71 -15.51 9.65 -2.79
CA GLY A 71 -16.83 9.57 -3.38
C GLY A 71 -17.57 10.92 -3.33
N GLU A 72 -18.58 11.07 -4.14
CA GLU A 72 -19.33 12.34 -4.28
C GLU A 72 -20.37 12.56 -3.18
N TYR A 73 -20.75 11.51 -2.44
CA TYR A 73 -21.79 11.54 -1.42
C TYR A 73 -21.46 10.64 -0.23
N SER A 74 -22.05 10.94 0.92
CA SER A 74 -21.90 10.14 2.14
C SER A 74 -22.36 8.70 1.90
N LEU A 75 -21.62 7.73 2.47
CA LEU A 75 -21.78 6.28 2.27
C LEU A 75 -21.46 5.79 0.84
N SER A 76 -20.91 6.63 -0.04
CA SER A 76 -20.38 6.12 -1.30
C SER A 76 -19.24 5.14 -1.07
N LYS A 77 -18.43 5.38 -0.05
CA LYS A 77 -17.34 4.48 0.38
C LYS A 77 -17.19 4.49 1.90
N VAL A 78 -17.22 3.31 2.49
CA VAL A 78 -16.90 3.08 3.90
C VAL A 78 -15.65 2.21 4.00
N SER A 79 -14.65 2.70 4.74
CA SER A 79 -13.42 1.96 5.03
C SER A 79 -13.50 1.34 6.42
N LEU A 80 -13.20 0.06 6.52
CA LEU A 80 -13.10 -0.65 7.79
C LEU A 80 -11.64 -0.92 8.13
N ASP A 81 -11.22 -0.47 9.31
CA ASP A 81 -9.85 -0.62 9.75
C ASP A 81 -9.79 -0.90 11.26
N ASP A 82 -8.77 -1.64 11.69
CA ASP A 82 -8.52 -1.88 13.10
C ASP A 82 -7.53 -0.87 13.69
N ARG A 83 -7.68 -0.62 14.98
CA ARG A 83 -6.79 0.27 15.70
C ARG A 83 -6.64 -0.13 17.16
N ASP A 84 -5.45 0.00 17.67
CA ASP A 84 -5.19 -0.06 19.09
C ASP A 84 -5.64 1.23 19.77
N LEU A 85 -6.49 1.12 20.80
CA LEU A 85 -6.84 2.30 21.59
C LEU A 85 -5.60 2.85 22.31
N PRO A 86 -5.49 4.18 22.45
CA PRO A 86 -4.26 4.81 22.90
C PRO A 86 -3.89 4.47 24.37
N ARG A 87 -4.88 4.18 25.21
CA ARG A 87 -4.65 3.88 26.63
C ARG A 87 -4.50 2.37 26.84
N PRO A 88 -3.42 1.91 27.46
CA PRO A 88 -3.26 0.52 27.83
C PRO A 88 -4.21 0.14 28.99
N MET A 89 -4.60 -1.12 29.03
CA MET A 89 -5.27 -1.73 30.18
C MET A 89 -4.28 -1.92 31.35
N LYS A 90 -4.78 -2.34 32.51
CA LYS A 90 -3.95 -2.59 33.70
C LYS A 90 -2.86 -3.63 33.49
N ASP A 91 -3.06 -4.57 32.57
CA ASP A 91 -2.11 -5.61 32.20
C ASP A 91 -1.10 -5.19 31.10
N GLY A 92 -1.10 -3.92 30.71
CA GLY A 92 -0.24 -3.35 29.69
C GLY A 92 -0.71 -3.58 28.25
N ASN A 93 -1.70 -4.43 28.03
CA ASN A 93 -2.27 -4.65 26.69
C ASN A 93 -3.18 -3.50 26.30
N ARG A 94 -3.38 -3.31 24.98
CA ARG A 94 -4.33 -2.31 24.47
C ARG A 94 -5.62 -2.98 23.99
N VAL A 95 -6.72 -2.29 24.19
CA VAL A 95 -8.00 -2.69 23.60
C VAL A 95 -7.89 -2.53 22.09
N LYS A 96 -8.31 -3.56 21.35
CA LYS A 96 -8.43 -3.56 19.90
C LYS A 96 -9.81 -3.03 19.54
N ALA A 97 -9.85 -2.10 18.62
CA ALA A 97 -11.10 -1.55 18.10
C ALA A 97 -11.13 -1.73 16.59
N TYR A 98 -12.31 -1.95 16.04
CA TYR A 98 -12.60 -1.89 14.61
C TYR A 98 -13.56 -0.73 14.38
N TYR A 99 -13.31 0.07 13.33
CA TYR A 99 -14.17 1.18 12.95
C TYR A 99 -14.58 1.06 11.50
N ALA A 100 -15.86 1.31 11.23
CA ALA A 100 -16.39 1.56 9.91
C ALA A 100 -16.51 3.08 9.75
N TYR A 101 -15.75 3.62 8.83
CA TYR A 101 -15.55 5.04 8.64
C TYR A 101 -16.03 5.47 7.25
N ASP A 102 -17.00 6.36 7.19
CA ASP A 102 -17.43 6.97 5.92
C ASP A 102 -16.36 7.95 5.45
N VAL A 103 -15.73 7.62 4.33
CA VAL A 103 -14.58 8.36 3.79
C VAL A 103 -14.96 9.80 3.40
N VAL A 104 -16.21 10.03 3.01
CA VAL A 104 -16.69 11.34 2.53
C VAL A 104 -17.07 12.26 3.68
N SER A 105 -17.95 11.80 4.56
CA SER A 105 -18.43 12.63 5.67
C SER A 105 -17.47 12.70 6.86
N GLY A 106 -16.53 11.77 6.94
CA GLY A 106 -15.66 11.63 8.10
C GLY A 106 -16.34 11.01 9.32
N ALA A 107 -17.56 10.49 9.17
CA ALA A 107 -18.32 9.91 10.26
C ALA A 107 -17.95 8.46 10.53
N VAL A 108 -17.91 8.06 11.80
CA VAL A 108 -17.86 6.67 12.21
C VAL A 108 -19.29 6.12 12.20
N VAL A 109 -19.57 5.23 11.26
CA VAL A 109 -20.91 4.65 11.06
C VAL A 109 -21.06 3.26 11.70
N GLY A 110 -19.96 2.69 12.17
CA GLY A 110 -19.96 1.44 12.92
C GLY A 110 -18.68 1.28 13.73
N TYR A 111 -18.76 0.57 14.85
CA TYR A 111 -17.60 0.25 15.66
C TYR A 111 -17.80 -1.02 16.47
N ALA A 112 -16.70 -1.66 16.82
CA ALA A 112 -16.64 -2.71 17.84
C ALA A 112 -15.29 -2.64 18.56
N TYR A 113 -15.23 -3.20 19.75
CA TYR A 113 -13.97 -3.29 20.49
C TYR A 113 -13.88 -4.60 21.25
N ASN A 114 -12.67 -5.13 21.35
CA ASN A 114 -12.39 -6.35 22.09
C ASN A 114 -10.97 -6.30 22.67
N ARG A 115 -10.65 -7.23 23.55
CA ARG A 115 -9.31 -7.43 24.08
C ARG A 115 -8.34 -7.97 23.00
N TYR A 116 -8.85 -8.75 22.08
CA TYR A 116 -8.07 -9.43 21.04
C TYR A 116 -8.57 -9.05 19.66
N LYS A 117 -7.65 -8.97 18.67
CA LYS A 117 -7.99 -8.84 17.27
C LYS A 117 -8.43 -10.21 16.75
N THR A 118 -9.71 -10.36 16.50
CA THR A 118 -10.33 -11.59 15.98
C THR A 118 -11.22 -11.25 14.80
N THR A 119 -11.53 -12.24 13.97
CA THR A 119 -12.53 -12.10 12.89
C THR A 119 -13.89 -11.69 13.46
N GLU A 120 -14.26 -12.19 14.65
CA GLU A 120 -15.52 -11.83 15.33
C GLU A 120 -15.59 -10.33 15.65
N LEU A 121 -14.47 -9.70 16.04
CA LEU A 121 -14.42 -8.25 16.26
C LEU A 121 -14.76 -7.47 14.98
N PHE A 122 -14.28 -7.92 13.83
CA PHE A 122 -14.62 -7.33 12.54
C PHE A 122 -16.12 -7.54 12.23
N LEU A 123 -16.65 -8.75 12.41
CA LEU A 123 -18.06 -9.05 12.18
C LEU A 123 -18.99 -8.24 13.10
N ASP A 124 -18.60 -8.03 14.35
CA ASP A 124 -19.34 -7.17 15.28
C ASP A 124 -19.36 -5.71 14.84
N CYS A 125 -18.25 -5.20 14.28
CA CYS A 125 -18.20 -3.89 13.68
C CYS A 125 -19.15 -3.78 12.48
N MET A 126 -19.16 -4.77 11.58
CA MET A 126 -20.07 -4.85 10.45
C MET A 126 -21.54 -4.87 10.90
N ARG A 127 -21.89 -5.72 11.85
CA ARG A 127 -23.25 -5.78 12.43
C ARG A 127 -23.67 -4.44 13.02
N ASN A 128 -22.78 -3.81 13.80
CA ASN A 128 -23.06 -2.50 14.39
C ASN A 128 -23.26 -1.44 13.31
N MET A 129 -22.44 -1.43 12.25
CA MET A 129 -22.59 -0.53 11.12
C MET A 129 -23.97 -0.69 10.48
N PHE A 130 -24.34 -1.90 10.03
CA PHE A 130 -25.62 -2.12 9.38
C PHE A 130 -26.82 -1.79 10.27
N GLN A 131 -26.76 -2.13 11.56
CA GLN A 131 -27.81 -1.74 12.51
C GLN A 131 -27.91 -0.23 12.73
N THR A 132 -26.77 0.48 12.65
CA THR A 132 -26.75 1.95 12.77
C THR A 132 -27.35 2.59 11.53
N LEU A 133 -27.02 2.11 10.35
CA LEU A 133 -27.57 2.60 9.09
C LEU A 133 -29.10 2.35 9.03
N ASP A 134 -29.55 1.14 9.36
CA ASP A 134 -30.96 0.76 9.36
C ASP A 134 -31.77 1.64 10.35
N ARG A 135 -31.31 1.79 11.58
CA ARG A 135 -31.97 2.64 12.60
C ARG A 135 -32.12 4.09 12.19
N ASN A 136 -31.20 4.59 11.36
CA ASN A 136 -31.23 5.97 10.87
C ASN A 136 -31.89 6.10 9.49
N GLY A 137 -32.46 5.03 8.94
CA GLY A 137 -33.10 5.03 7.62
C GLY A 137 -32.11 5.34 6.49
N MET A 138 -30.84 4.98 6.68
CA MET A 138 -29.77 5.22 5.71
C MET A 138 -29.61 4.00 4.79
N TYR A 139 -29.09 4.22 3.61
CA TYR A 139 -28.79 3.14 2.68
C TYR A 139 -27.51 2.41 3.07
N ILE A 140 -27.35 1.18 2.56
CA ILE A 140 -26.08 0.43 2.67
C ILE A 140 -24.99 1.16 1.88
N PRO A 141 -23.72 1.08 2.28
CA PRO A 141 -22.62 1.67 1.54
C PRO A 141 -22.53 1.12 0.12
N ALA A 142 -22.25 2.00 -0.85
CA ALA A 142 -22.04 1.57 -2.24
C ALA A 142 -20.74 0.78 -2.37
N GLU A 143 -19.70 1.16 -1.63
CA GLU A 143 -18.40 0.51 -1.62
C GLU A 143 -17.93 0.26 -0.19
N LEU A 144 -17.35 -0.93 0.06
CA LEU A 144 -16.64 -1.26 1.29
C LEU A 144 -15.17 -1.52 0.98
N GLU A 145 -14.28 -0.81 1.67
CA GLU A 145 -12.84 -1.05 1.66
C GLU A 145 -12.48 -1.86 2.91
N VAL A 146 -12.03 -3.09 2.73
CA VAL A 146 -11.82 -4.06 3.82
C VAL A 146 -10.58 -4.94 3.54
N GLU A 147 -10.04 -5.56 4.58
CA GLU A 147 -8.99 -6.56 4.41
C GLU A 147 -9.55 -7.84 3.76
N HIS A 148 -8.96 -8.26 2.65
CA HIS A 148 -9.41 -9.39 1.81
C HIS A 148 -9.74 -10.66 2.63
N HIS A 149 -8.84 -11.05 3.51
CA HIS A 149 -8.98 -12.30 4.26
C HIS A 149 -10.16 -12.32 5.24
N LEU A 150 -10.73 -11.16 5.58
CA LEU A 150 -11.85 -11.05 6.50
C LEU A 150 -13.21 -11.21 5.81
N VAL A 151 -13.28 -11.00 4.51
CA VAL A 151 -14.55 -10.98 3.74
C VAL A 151 -14.70 -12.14 2.78
N SER A 152 -13.69 -12.99 2.62
CA SER A 152 -13.71 -14.11 1.66
C SER A 152 -14.96 -14.98 1.73
N ASP A 153 -15.44 -15.25 2.96
CA ASP A 153 -16.54 -16.19 3.19
C ASP A 153 -17.93 -15.59 2.91
N PHE A 154 -18.07 -14.27 2.84
CA PHE A 154 -19.37 -13.59 2.65
C PHE A 154 -19.34 -12.47 1.60
N ALA A 155 -18.26 -12.39 0.84
CA ALA A 155 -18.11 -11.41 -0.24
C ALA A 155 -19.26 -11.45 -1.25
N ASP A 156 -19.67 -12.66 -1.66
CA ASP A 156 -20.77 -12.86 -2.61
C ASP A 156 -22.10 -12.29 -2.07
N GLY A 157 -22.37 -12.46 -0.78
CA GLY A 157 -23.57 -11.94 -0.14
C GLY A 157 -23.61 -10.39 -0.13
N LEU A 158 -22.47 -9.75 0.13
CA LEU A 158 -22.36 -8.29 0.07
C LEU A 158 -22.52 -7.77 -1.35
N MET A 159 -21.90 -8.41 -2.33
CA MET A 159 -22.05 -8.04 -3.75
C MET A 159 -23.49 -8.24 -4.24
N GLN A 160 -24.20 -9.30 -3.80
CA GLN A 160 -25.61 -9.50 -4.10
C GLN A 160 -26.50 -8.42 -3.48
N ALA A 161 -26.10 -7.88 -2.33
CA ALA A 161 -26.78 -6.75 -1.69
C ALA A 161 -26.50 -5.40 -2.39
N GLY A 162 -25.64 -5.37 -3.40
CA GLY A 162 -25.33 -4.17 -4.19
C GLY A 162 -24.10 -3.40 -3.70
N THR A 163 -23.32 -3.96 -2.79
CA THR A 163 -22.09 -3.34 -2.30
C THR A 163 -20.87 -3.83 -3.07
N VAL A 164 -20.07 -2.92 -3.59
CA VAL A 164 -18.77 -3.23 -4.22
C VAL A 164 -17.70 -3.36 -3.15
N LEU A 165 -16.90 -4.44 -3.20
CA LEU A 165 -15.79 -4.67 -2.27
C LEU A 165 -14.48 -4.21 -2.90
N HIS A 166 -13.74 -3.35 -2.20
CA HIS A 166 -12.34 -3.00 -2.49
C HIS A 166 -11.43 -3.67 -1.45
N GLN A 167 -10.42 -4.33 -1.94
CA GLN A 167 -9.49 -5.14 -1.15
C GLN A 167 -8.05 -4.62 -1.30
#